data_406f2a72ebe1dec6de60d42846acb0ef
#
_entry.id   406f2a72ebe1dec6de60d42846acb0ef
#
_cell.length_a   1.000
_cell.length_b   1.000
_cell.length_c   1.000
_cell.angle_alpha   90.00
_cell.angle_beta   90.00
_cell.angle_gamma   90.00
#
_symmetry.space_group_name_H-M   'P 1'
#
loop_
_entity.id
_entity.type
_entity.pdbx_description
1 polymer ?
#
loop_
_entity_poly.entity_id
_entity_poly.type
_entity_poly.pdbx_seq_one_letter_code
_entity_poly.pdbx_strand_id
1 'polypeptide(L)'
;MVYREFQELKLSGLGLGMMRLPVLDGDDGRVDEAAAAEMIDYAYHNGINYFDTAWGYHDGNSELVAGKYLSRYPRDSYYLASKFPGYDLSNMDKVEEIFERQLEKCRTPYFDFYLFHNVYEGNIDAYLDPQYGILEYLLKQKENGRIRHLGFSAHGSVEVIQRFLDAYGKHMEFCQLQLNYMDWHFQNAQEKVALMNKAGIPVWVMEPLRGGKLAQASGELAAFMQSARPEETVPGWAFRFLQSVPGVTMVLSGMSNMEQLKANIATYETDEPLVGDEFEGLVERMDEETRKAGLPCTACHYCTSHCPKGLPIPELISLYNEHKATGGGFIAPMAVGSMPEEKRPANCIGCRGCEQVCPQQIKISEMMADFTSMIGM
;
A
#
# COMPACT_ATOMS: atom_id res chain seq x y z
N MET A 1 -19.20 5.39 -13.68
CA MET A 1 -17.95 5.68 -12.94
C MET A 1 -18.15 6.87 -12.02
N VAL A 2 -17.89 6.72 -10.74
CA VAL A 2 -17.86 7.81 -9.76
C VAL A 2 -16.59 8.64 -9.98
N TYR A 3 -16.73 9.96 -9.92
CA TYR A 3 -15.59 10.89 -10.00
C TYR A 3 -15.49 11.72 -8.73
N ARG A 4 -14.27 12.05 -8.34
CA ARG A 4 -13.94 12.90 -7.20
C ARG A 4 -13.16 14.13 -7.66
N GLU A 5 -13.39 15.26 -7.03
CA GLU A 5 -12.64 16.47 -7.29
C GLU A 5 -11.30 16.44 -6.52
N PHE A 6 -10.24 16.84 -7.18
CA PHE A 6 -8.93 17.09 -6.60
C PHE A 6 -8.39 18.38 -7.23
N GLN A 7 -8.38 19.45 -6.45
CA GLN A 7 -8.09 20.80 -6.96
C GLN A 7 -8.98 21.10 -8.19
N GLU A 8 -8.39 21.41 -9.34
CA GLU A 8 -9.12 21.64 -10.61
C GLU A 8 -9.40 20.35 -11.42
N LEU A 9 -8.94 19.21 -10.93
CA LEU A 9 -9.04 17.94 -11.65
C LEU A 9 -10.28 17.14 -11.24
N LYS A 10 -10.81 16.37 -12.18
CA LYS A 10 -11.89 15.42 -11.96
C LYS A 10 -11.34 14.01 -12.17
N LEU A 11 -11.03 13.32 -11.08
CA LEU A 11 -10.40 12.01 -11.07
C LEU A 11 -11.45 10.90 -10.94
N SER A 12 -11.28 9.79 -11.66
CA SER A 12 -12.09 8.58 -11.42
C SER A 12 -11.82 8.07 -9.99
N GLY A 13 -12.88 7.71 -9.26
CA GLY A 13 -12.74 7.17 -7.90
C GLY A 13 -12.00 5.83 -7.85
N LEU A 14 -11.97 5.12 -9.00
CA LEU A 14 -11.14 3.93 -9.22
C LEU A 14 -10.02 4.26 -10.21
N GLY A 15 -8.77 3.98 -9.82
CA GLY A 15 -7.60 4.04 -10.69
C GLY A 15 -7.08 2.65 -11.04
N LEU A 16 -6.45 2.50 -12.20
CA LEU A 16 -5.77 1.27 -12.59
C LEU A 16 -4.35 1.23 -12.01
N GLY A 17 -4.15 0.39 -10.99
CA GLY A 17 -2.83 0.08 -10.46
C GLY A 17 -2.12 -0.95 -11.33
N MET A 18 -0.97 -0.58 -11.89
CA MET A 18 -0.24 -1.42 -12.85
C MET A 18 0.85 -2.30 -12.20
N MET A 19 0.73 -2.56 -10.90
CA MET A 19 1.61 -3.48 -10.17
C MET A 19 1.20 -4.95 -10.34
N ARG A 20 -0.02 -5.21 -10.80
CA ARG A 20 -0.59 -6.57 -10.93
C ARG A 20 -1.19 -6.82 -12.31
N LEU A 21 -0.52 -6.30 -13.34
CA LEU A 21 -0.91 -6.61 -14.72
C LEU A 21 -0.86 -8.13 -14.96
N PRO A 22 -1.64 -8.66 -15.91
CA PRO A 22 -1.56 -10.07 -16.25
C PRO A 22 -0.14 -10.46 -16.68
N VAL A 23 0.31 -11.63 -16.25
CA VAL A 23 1.65 -12.15 -16.52
C VAL A 23 1.60 -13.52 -17.18
N LEU A 24 2.65 -13.87 -17.94
CA LEU A 24 2.80 -15.15 -18.57
C LEU A 24 3.49 -16.14 -17.62
N ASP A 25 2.95 -17.35 -17.52
CA ASP A 25 3.52 -18.47 -16.75
C ASP A 25 3.77 -18.15 -15.25
N GLY A 26 3.09 -17.15 -14.68
CA GLY A 26 3.29 -16.70 -13.30
C GLY A 26 4.60 -15.94 -13.05
N ASP A 27 5.31 -15.54 -14.09
CA ASP A 27 6.55 -14.78 -14.04
C ASP A 27 6.24 -13.28 -14.02
N ASP A 28 6.49 -12.62 -12.89
CA ASP A 28 6.17 -11.20 -12.68
C ASP A 28 6.90 -10.28 -13.67
N GLY A 29 8.10 -10.64 -14.11
CA GLY A 29 8.87 -9.90 -15.12
C GLY A 29 8.30 -10.04 -16.54
N ARG A 30 7.38 -10.97 -16.78
CA ARG A 30 6.84 -11.28 -18.11
C ARG A 30 5.36 -10.89 -18.24
N VAL A 31 5.11 -9.61 -18.41
CA VAL A 31 3.74 -9.10 -18.61
C VAL A 31 3.12 -9.71 -19.87
N ASP A 32 1.90 -10.24 -19.77
CA ASP A 32 1.07 -10.54 -20.93
C ASP A 32 0.58 -9.22 -21.55
N GLU A 33 1.40 -8.70 -22.46
CA GLU A 33 1.14 -7.39 -23.06
C GLU A 33 -0.17 -7.35 -23.86
N ALA A 34 -0.65 -8.47 -24.40
CA ALA A 34 -1.90 -8.51 -25.13
C ALA A 34 -3.09 -8.33 -24.19
N ALA A 35 -3.12 -9.11 -23.10
CA ALA A 35 -4.14 -8.98 -22.07
C ALA A 35 -4.07 -7.62 -21.36
N ALA A 36 -2.87 -7.13 -21.04
CA ALA A 36 -2.68 -5.82 -20.43
C ALA A 36 -3.18 -4.68 -21.32
N ALA A 37 -2.94 -4.75 -22.63
CA ALA A 37 -3.43 -3.78 -23.60
C ALA A 37 -4.96 -3.73 -23.64
N GLU A 38 -5.61 -4.89 -23.71
CA GLU A 38 -7.08 -4.98 -23.68
C GLU A 38 -7.66 -4.40 -22.38
N MET A 39 -7.01 -4.65 -21.24
CA MET A 39 -7.43 -4.11 -19.94
C MET A 39 -7.26 -2.60 -19.88
N ILE A 40 -6.13 -2.05 -20.35
CA ILE A 40 -5.90 -0.60 -20.39
C ILE A 40 -6.93 0.08 -21.29
N ASP A 41 -7.16 -0.49 -22.49
CA ASP A 41 -8.16 0.02 -23.44
C ASP A 41 -9.57 -0.02 -22.82
N TYR A 42 -9.94 -1.12 -22.17
CA TYR A 42 -11.23 -1.24 -21.49
C TYR A 42 -11.37 -0.24 -20.33
N ALA A 43 -10.36 -0.11 -19.48
CA ALA A 43 -10.34 0.82 -18.36
C ALA A 43 -10.56 2.27 -18.84
N TYR A 44 -9.79 2.71 -19.83
CA TYR A 44 -9.88 4.04 -20.41
C TYR A 44 -11.29 4.33 -20.98
N HIS A 45 -11.82 3.43 -21.79
CA HIS A 45 -13.14 3.62 -22.42
C HIS A 45 -14.33 3.51 -21.44
N ASN A 46 -14.11 2.92 -20.25
CA ASN A 46 -15.12 2.82 -19.20
C ASN A 46 -14.92 3.81 -18.05
N GLY A 47 -14.16 4.87 -18.30
CA GLY A 47 -14.12 6.05 -17.44
C GLY A 47 -13.03 6.05 -16.37
N ILE A 48 -12.12 5.08 -16.32
CA ILE A 48 -10.90 5.19 -15.54
C ILE A 48 -9.98 6.18 -16.26
N ASN A 49 -9.61 7.25 -15.58
CA ASN A 49 -8.72 8.26 -16.12
C ASN A 49 -7.40 8.40 -15.36
N TYR A 50 -7.12 7.54 -14.36
CA TYR A 50 -5.90 7.54 -13.57
C TYR A 50 -5.21 6.18 -13.65
N PHE A 51 -3.93 6.21 -14.04
CA PHE A 51 -3.08 5.04 -14.22
C PHE A 51 -1.83 5.18 -13.35
N ASP A 52 -1.57 4.19 -12.48
CA ASP A 52 -0.50 4.21 -11.50
C ASP A 52 0.55 3.13 -11.80
N THR A 53 1.77 3.56 -12.05
CA THR A 53 2.92 2.67 -12.25
C THR A 53 4.07 3.03 -11.31
N ALA A 54 5.17 2.29 -11.36
CA ALA A 54 6.40 2.59 -10.65
C ALA A 54 7.61 1.87 -11.27
N TRP A 55 8.80 2.36 -10.91
CA TRP A 55 10.11 1.90 -11.41
C TRP A 55 10.32 0.38 -11.35
N GLY A 56 9.99 -0.24 -10.19
CA GLY A 56 10.24 -1.67 -9.95
C GLY A 56 9.08 -2.60 -10.30
N TYR A 57 7.91 -2.08 -10.70
CA TYR A 57 6.77 -2.95 -11.00
C TYR A 57 7.05 -3.82 -12.22
N HIS A 58 6.77 -5.14 -12.09
CA HIS A 58 7.05 -6.13 -13.14
C HIS A 58 8.52 -6.09 -13.61
N ASP A 59 9.45 -6.06 -12.66
CA ASP A 59 10.90 -5.96 -12.94
C ASP A 59 11.26 -4.77 -13.85
N GLY A 60 10.52 -3.66 -13.70
CA GLY A 60 10.69 -2.44 -14.47
C GLY A 60 9.95 -2.40 -15.80
N ASN A 61 9.13 -3.42 -16.13
CA ASN A 61 8.38 -3.48 -17.38
C ASN A 61 7.03 -2.75 -17.32
N SER A 62 6.47 -2.49 -16.13
CA SER A 62 5.18 -1.81 -15.99
C SER A 62 5.18 -0.41 -16.65
N GLU A 63 6.24 0.38 -16.46
CA GLU A 63 6.37 1.71 -17.10
C GLU A 63 6.50 1.61 -18.63
N LEU A 64 7.14 0.56 -19.16
CA LEU A 64 7.21 0.31 -20.61
C LEU A 64 5.83 -0.01 -21.19
N VAL A 65 5.05 -0.83 -20.48
CA VAL A 65 3.68 -1.18 -20.85
C VAL A 65 2.78 0.07 -20.80
N ALA A 66 2.87 0.86 -19.72
CA ALA A 66 2.15 2.13 -19.61
C ALA A 66 2.46 3.04 -20.79
N GLY A 67 3.74 3.27 -21.09
CA GLY A 67 4.18 4.12 -22.19
C GLY A 67 3.73 3.61 -23.55
N LYS A 68 3.78 2.30 -23.80
CA LYS A 68 3.38 1.68 -25.08
C LYS A 68 1.89 1.79 -25.36
N TYR A 69 1.07 1.59 -24.34
CA TYR A 69 -0.38 1.45 -24.54
C TYR A 69 -1.15 2.74 -24.25
N LEU A 70 -0.74 3.55 -23.27
CA LEU A 70 -1.38 4.84 -23.02
C LEU A 70 -1.04 5.91 -24.09
N SER A 71 0.13 5.82 -24.73
CA SER A 71 0.50 6.75 -25.82
C SER A 71 -0.41 6.66 -27.07
N ARG A 72 -1.33 5.72 -27.12
CA ARG A 72 -2.37 5.63 -28.16
C ARG A 72 -3.46 6.68 -28.00
N TYR A 73 -3.61 7.23 -26.77
CA TYR A 73 -4.62 8.22 -26.42
C TYR A 73 -4.03 9.63 -26.33
N PRO A 74 -4.84 10.67 -26.52
CA PRO A 74 -4.40 12.03 -26.26
C PRO A 74 -3.81 12.15 -24.84
N ARG A 75 -2.62 12.74 -24.72
CA ARG A 75 -1.89 12.78 -23.43
C ARG A 75 -2.64 13.51 -22.33
N ASP A 76 -3.47 14.48 -22.67
CA ASP A 76 -4.31 15.27 -21.78
C ASP A 76 -5.65 14.62 -21.41
N SER A 77 -5.93 13.41 -21.93
CA SER A 77 -7.17 12.67 -21.66
C SER A 77 -7.07 11.68 -20.50
N TYR A 78 -5.89 11.51 -19.92
CA TYR A 78 -5.63 10.63 -18.78
C TYR A 78 -4.55 11.21 -17.87
N TYR A 79 -4.54 10.74 -16.63
CA TYR A 79 -3.53 11.07 -15.63
C TYR A 79 -2.60 9.88 -15.41
N LEU A 80 -1.29 10.14 -15.45
CA LEU A 80 -0.26 9.12 -15.26
C LEU A 80 0.56 9.44 -14.02
N ALA A 81 0.72 8.44 -13.16
CA ALA A 81 1.55 8.50 -11.97
C ALA A 81 2.75 7.56 -12.06
N SER A 82 3.93 8.03 -11.63
CA SER A 82 5.07 7.19 -11.30
C SER A 82 5.75 7.68 -10.02
N LYS A 83 6.80 6.98 -9.56
CA LYS A 83 7.34 7.16 -8.22
C LYS A 83 8.85 7.04 -8.22
N PHE A 84 9.55 7.88 -7.43
CA PHE A 84 10.97 7.75 -7.19
C PHE A 84 11.26 6.55 -6.27
N PRO A 85 12.06 5.57 -6.70
CA PRO A 85 12.24 4.28 -6.01
C PRO A 85 13.22 4.34 -4.83
N GLY A 86 13.03 5.25 -3.88
CA GLY A 86 13.88 5.39 -2.70
C GLY A 86 13.70 4.30 -1.65
N TYR A 87 12.90 3.27 -1.91
CA TYR A 87 12.91 2.03 -1.13
C TYR A 87 14.20 1.24 -1.31
N ASP A 88 14.90 1.45 -2.40
CA ASP A 88 16.27 0.98 -2.63
C ASP A 88 17.22 2.16 -2.43
N LEU A 89 17.98 2.13 -1.34
CA LEU A 89 18.90 3.22 -0.96
C LEU A 89 20.01 3.47 -2.00
N SER A 90 20.29 2.50 -2.86
CA SER A 90 21.27 2.66 -3.96
C SER A 90 20.78 3.61 -5.07
N ASN A 91 19.52 4.05 -5.01
CA ASN A 91 18.92 5.00 -5.94
C ASN A 91 18.97 6.45 -5.46
N MET A 92 19.31 6.70 -4.18
CA MET A 92 19.16 8.02 -3.58
C MET A 92 19.95 9.13 -4.29
N ASP A 93 21.11 8.83 -4.83
CA ASP A 93 21.97 9.75 -5.58
C ASP A 93 21.67 9.81 -7.10
N LYS A 94 20.60 9.13 -7.56
CA LYS A 94 20.27 8.98 -9.00
C LYS A 94 18.90 9.57 -9.37
N VAL A 95 18.39 10.51 -8.61
CA VAL A 95 17.01 11.03 -8.82
C VAL A 95 16.82 11.58 -10.24
N GLU A 96 17.79 12.29 -10.77
CA GLU A 96 17.74 12.84 -12.14
C GLU A 96 17.74 11.73 -13.19
N GLU A 97 18.69 10.80 -13.12
CA GLU A 97 18.81 9.69 -14.08
C GLU A 97 17.53 8.85 -14.11
N ILE A 98 17.01 8.49 -12.92
CA ILE A 98 15.79 7.69 -12.80
C ILE A 98 14.60 8.43 -13.37
N PHE A 99 14.40 9.72 -13.03
CA PHE A 99 13.28 10.51 -13.50
C PHE A 99 13.27 10.62 -15.04
N GLU A 100 14.42 10.92 -15.66
CA GLU A 100 14.54 10.98 -17.12
C GLU A 100 14.23 9.61 -17.75
N ARG A 101 14.76 8.54 -17.17
CA ARG A 101 14.50 7.19 -17.66
C ARG A 101 13.04 6.77 -17.55
N GLN A 102 12.34 7.21 -16.50
CA GLN A 102 10.91 6.97 -16.33
C GLN A 102 10.08 7.69 -17.40
N LEU A 103 10.40 8.93 -17.72
CA LEU A 103 9.75 9.66 -18.82
C LEU A 103 9.94 8.97 -20.17
N GLU A 104 11.14 8.46 -20.44
CA GLU A 104 11.42 7.67 -21.65
C GLU A 104 10.59 6.39 -21.70
N LYS A 105 10.60 5.60 -20.63
CA LYS A 105 9.85 4.35 -20.53
C LYS A 105 8.35 4.59 -20.69
N CYS A 106 7.81 5.61 -20.05
CA CYS A 106 6.42 5.99 -20.11
C CYS A 106 6.06 6.77 -21.40
N ARG A 107 7.02 7.09 -22.26
CA ARG A 107 6.83 7.84 -23.51
C ARG A 107 6.04 9.13 -23.32
N THR A 108 6.35 9.86 -22.27
CA THR A 108 5.61 11.08 -21.86
C THR A 108 6.57 12.21 -21.55
N PRO A 109 6.21 13.47 -21.85
CA PRO A 109 7.01 14.63 -21.47
C PRO A 109 6.84 15.05 -20.01
N TYR A 110 5.82 14.54 -19.30
CA TYR A 110 5.51 14.89 -17.90
C TYR A 110 4.71 13.80 -17.22
N PHE A 111 4.79 13.76 -15.88
CA PHE A 111 3.87 13.03 -15.02
C PHE A 111 2.82 13.98 -14.44
N ASP A 112 1.55 13.55 -14.43
CA ASP A 112 0.51 14.30 -13.72
C ASP A 112 0.70 14.19 -12.21
N PHE A 113 1.09 13.00 -11.73
CA PHE A 113 1.35 12.70 -10.34
C PHE A 113 2.70 12.03 -10.19
N TYR A 114 3.50 12.51 -9.24
CA TYR A 114 4.80 11.91 -8.95
C TYR A 114 4.99 11.79 -7.44
N LEU A 115 5.55 10.66 -6.98
CA LEU A 115 5.59 10.34 -5.56
C LEU A 115 7.01 10.01 -5.07
N PHE A 116 7.29 10.39 -3.82
CA PHE A 116 8.29 9.67 -3.04
C PHE A 116 7.75 8.27 -2.76
N HIS A 117 8.44 7.22 -3.23
CA HIS A 117 7.92 5.85 -3.16
C HIS A 117 8.25 5.19 -1.84
N ASN A 118 7.19 4.71 -1.14
CA ASN A 118 7.33 3.86 0.04
C ASN A 118 8.17 4.50 1.17
N VAL A 119 7.68 5.60 1.74
CA VAL A 119 8.29 6.20 2.94
C VAL A 119 8.08 5.25 4.13
N TYR A 120 9.17 4.79 4.74
CA TYR A 120 9.15 3.86 5.87
C TYR A 120 10.43 3.98 6.71
N GLU A 121 10.56 3.20 7.78
CA GLU A 121 11.67 3.26 8.76
C GLU A 121 13.06 3.12 8.13
N GLY A 122 13.17 2.29 7.09
CA GLY A 122 14.47 1.99 6.45
C GLY A 122 14.98 3.09 5.50
N ASN A 123 14.15 4.05 5.10
CA ASN A 123 14.56 5.07 4.13
C ASN A 123 14.26 6.52 4.52
N ILE A 124 13.54 6.75 5.60
CA ILE A 124 13.16 8.10 6.01
C ILE A 124 14.37 9.02 6.20
N ASP A 125 15.45 8.53 6.83
CA ASP A 125 16.65 9.32 7.05
C ASP A 125 17.32 9.70 5.73
N ALA A 126 17.38 8.78 4.76
CA ALA A 126 17.94 9.06 3.45
C ALA A 126 17.06 10.03 2.63
N TYR A 127 15.73 9.89 2.69
CA TYR A 127 14.83 10.85 2.04
C TYR A 127 14.97 12.27 2.59
N LEU A 128 15.24 12.40 3.89
CA LEU A 128 15.41 13.71 4.54
C LEU A 128 16.84 14.25 4.47
N ASP A 129 17.82 13.47 4.01
CA ASP A 129 19.20 13.89 3.89
C ASP A 129 19.38 14.85 2.70
N PRO A 130 19.73 16.12 2.95
CA PRO A 130 19.88 17.12 1.89
C PRO A 130 21.02 16.81 0.90
N GLN A 131 21.97 15.91 1.26
CA GLN A 131 23.06 15.54 0.35
C GLN A 131 22.54 14.93 -0.97
N TYR A 132 21.39 14.26 -0.95
CA TYR A 132 20.80 13.63 -2.13
C TYR A 132 19.98 14.61 -3.00
N GLY A 133 19.56 15.75 -2.47
CA GLY A 133 18.85 16.79 -3.21
C GLY A 133 17.53 16.36 -3.85
N ILE A 134 16.90 15.27 -3.36
CA ILE A 134 15.72 14.66 -4.00
C ILE A 134 14.55 15.63 -4.04
N LEU A 135 14.19 16.23 -2.89
CA LEU A 135 13.08 17.20 -2.85
C LEU A 135 13.35 18.39 -3.76
N GLU A 136 14.57 18.96 -3.71
CA GLU A 136 14.94 20.10 -4.53
C GLU A 136 14.80 19.79 -6.02
N TYR A 137 15.29 18.63 -6.45
CA TYR A 137 15.16 18.19 -7.83
C TYR A 137 13.69 18.05 -8.25
N LEU A 138 12.87 17.36 -7.46
CA LEU A 138 11.46 17.12 -7.78
C LEU A 138 10.64 18.43 -7.80
N LEU A 139 10.91 19.38 -6.89
CA LEU A 139 10.29 20.68 -6.92
C LEU A 139 10.68 21.47 -8.17
N LYS A 140 11.94 21.40 -8.60
CA LYS A 140 12.38 22.00 -9.86
C LYS A 140 11.67 21.39 -11.07
N GLN A 141 11.44 20.05 -11.07
CA GLN A 141 10.68 19.42 -12.14
C GLN A 141 9.20 19.86 -12.12
N LYS A 142 8.64 20.11 -10.94
CA LYS A 142 7.29 20.67 -10.80
C LYS A 142 7.23 22.11 -11.34
N GLU A 143 8.17 22.98 -11.01
CA GLU A 143 8.27 24.34 -11.56
C GLU A 143 8.39 24.34 -13.09
N ASN A 144 9.11 23.36 -13.65
CA ASN A 144 9.27 23.18 -15.09
C ASN A 144 8.03 22.54 -15.78
N GLY A 145 6.98 22.18 -15.04
CA GLY A 145 5.76 21.55 -15.56
C GLY A 145 5.94 20.07 -15.94
N ARG A 146 7.04 19.43 -15.56
CA ARG A 146 7.30 18.01 -15.81
C ARG A 146 6.73 17.09 -14.72
N ILE A 147 6.41 17.64 -13.55
CA ILE A 147 5.55 17.07 -12.51
C ILE A 147 4.43 18.06 -12.28
N ARG A 148 3.17 17.64 -12.34
CA ARG A 148 2.05 18.53 -12.04
C ARG A 148 1.70 18.52 -10.56
N HIS A 149 1.59 17.33 -9.96
CA HIS A 149 1.28 17.14 -8.55
C HIS A 149 2.32 16.25 -7.89
N LEU A 150 2.89 16.71 -6.78
CA LEU A 150 3.91 15.99 -6.01
C LEU A 150 3.27 15.43 -4.73
N GLY A 151 3.51 14.15 -4.47
CA GLY A 151 3.01 13.46 -3.30
C GLY A 151 4.00 12.40 -2.79
N PHE A 152 3.51 11.53 -1.93
CA PHE A 152 4.30 10.41 -1.41
C PHE A 152 3.42 9.18 -1.18
N SER A 153 4.03 8.00 -1.17
CA SER A 153 3.41 6.78 -0.67
C SER A 153 4.12 6.31 0.60
N ALA A 154 3.39 5.71 1.52
CA ALA A 154 3.95 5.29 2.79
C ALA A 154 3.41 3.92 3.24
N HIS A 155 4.35 3.10 3.73
CA HIS A 155 4.07 1.89 4.52
C HIS A 155 4.57 2.02 5.97
N GLY A 156 5.35 3.04 6.28
CA GLY A 156 5.91 3.29 7.60
C GLY A 156 4.88 3.54 8.70
N SER A 157 5.34 3.59 9.93
CA SER A 157 4.53 3.93 11.11
C SER A 157 4.00 5.36 11.06
N VAL A 158 3.06 5.68 11.95
CA VAL A 158 2.51 7.03 12.10
C VAL A 158 3.63 8.03 12.40
N GLU A 159 4.61 7.64 13.22
CA GLU A 159 5.77 8.45 13.57
C GLU A 159 6.66 8.77 12.38
N VAL A 160 6.91 7.80 11.51
CA VAL A 160 7.70 8.00 10.29
C VAL A 160 6.98 8.93 9.33
N ILE A 161 5.68 8.73 9.15
CA ILE A 161 4.86 9.60 8.31
C ILE A 161 4.84 11.02 8.89
N GLN A 162 4.69 11.19 10.21
CA GLN A 162 4.73 12.50 10.85
C GLN A 162 6.09 13.20 10.62
N ARG A 163 7.23 12.48 10.76
CA ARG A 163 8.56 13.03 10.45
C ARG A 163 8.67 13.52 9.01
N PHE A 164 8.14 12.76 8.06
CA PHE A 164 8.12 13.16 6.65
C PHE A 164 7.28 14.41 6.44
N LEU A 165 6.11 14.49 7.06
CA LEU A 165 5.22 15.64 6.98
C LEU A 165 5.83 16.89 7.64
N ASP A 166 6.49 16.76 8.78
CA ASP A 166 7.15 17.86 9.46
C ASP A 166 8.22 18.53 8.57
N ALA A 167 8.93 17.70 7.77
CA ALA A 167 9.97 18.17 6.88
C ALA A 167 9.41 18.65 5.52
N TYR A 168 8.54 17.86 4.90
CA TYR A 168 8.17 18.03 3.49
C TYR A 168 6.67 18.23 3.25
N GLY A 169 5.83 18.12 4.28
CA GLY A 169 4.36 18.14 4.16
C GLY A 169 3.79 19.34 3.41
N LYS A 170 4.40 20.54 3.57
CA LYS A 170 3.99 21.76 2.87
C LYS A 170 4.10 21.69 1.33
N HIS A 171 4.85 20.70 0.83
CA HIS A 171 5.06 20.46 -0.60
C HIS A 171 4.26 19.27 -1.14
N MET A 172 3.63 18.50 -0.25
CA MET A 172 2.87 17.32 -0.61
C MET A 172 1.40 17.66 -0.83
N GLU A 173 0.87 17.24 -1.97
CA GLU A 173 -0.50 17.55 -2.38
C GLU A 173 -1.43 16.35 -2.18
N PHE A 174 -0.89 15.15 -2.08
CA PHE A 174 -1.63 13.91 -1.84
C PHE A 174 -0.72 12.86 -1.21
N CYS A 175 -1.33 11.84 -0.58
CA CYS A 175 -0.61 10.72 -0.01
C CYS A 175 -1.24 9.41 -0.44
N GLN A 176 -0.44 8.42 -0.84
CA GLN A 176 -0.89 7.07 -1.14
C GLN A 176 -0.63 6.16 0.06
N LEU A 177 -1.70 5.65 0.67
CA LEU A 177 -1.66 4.81 1.88
C LEU A 177 -2.23 3.41 1.62
N GLN A 178 -1.64 2.40 2.28
CA GLN A 178 -2.28 1.10 2.41
C GLN A 178 -3.49 1.22 3.32
N LEU A 179 -4.67 0.93 2.78
CA LEU A 179 -5.93 1.10 3.49
C LEU A 179 -6.97 0.10 3.00
N ASN A 180 -7.53 -0.64 3.93
CA ASN A 180 -8.68 -1.54 3.77
C ASN A 180 -9.26 -1.84 5.16
N TYR A 181 -10.38 -2.55 5.24
CA TYR A 181 -11.04 -2.82 6.52
C TYR A 181 -10.28 -3.77 7.44
N MET A 182 -9.33 -4.59 6.92
CA MET A 182 -8.42 -5.39 7.75
C MET A 182 -7.33 -4.52 8.37
N ASP A 183 -6.74 -3.62 7.58
CA ASP A 183 -5.64 -2.77 8.03
C ASP A 183 -6.11 -1.58 8.87
N TRP A 184 -7.42 -1.34 8.96
CA TRP A 184 -8.00 -0.21 9.69
C TRP A 184 -7.46 -0.09 11.11
N HIS A 185 -7.49 -1.21 11.87
CA HIS A 185 -6.83 -1.29 13.18
C HIS A 185 -5.50 -2.04 13.12
N PHE A 186 -5.40 -3.10 12.30
CA PHE A 186 -4.25 -3.99 12.26
C PHE A 186 -2.94 -3.32 11.85
N GLN A 187 -2.98 -2.34 10.93
CA GLN A 187 -1.84 -1.54 10.48
C GLN A 187 -1.97 -0.06 10.90
N ASN A 188 -2.83 0.25 11.86
CA ASN A 188 -3.14 1.61 12.31
C ASN A 188 -3.51 2.55 11.14
N ALA A 189 -4.18 2.02 10.11
CA ALA A 189 -4.57 2.82 8.94
C ALA A 189 -5.52 3.96 9.32
N GLN A 190 -6.37 3.76 10.33
CA GLN A 190 -7.23 4.80 10.89
C GLN A 190 -6.44 6.02 11.34
N GLU A 191 -5.35 5.81 12.10
CA GLU A 191 -4.50 6.89 12.61
C GLU A 191 -3.74 7.59 11.49
N LYS A 192 -3.27 6.83 10.48
CA LYS A 192 -2.61 7.38 9.29
C LYS A 192 -3.55 8.27 8.48
N VAL A 193 -4.79 7.83 8.27
CA VAL A 193 -5.84 8.64 7.60
C VAL A 193 -6.17 9.89 8.43
N ALA A 194 -6.33 9.76 9.75
CA ALA A 194 -6.57 10.91 10.62
C ALA A 194 -5.42 11.94 10.55
N LEU A 195 -4.18 11.47 10.47
CA LEU A 195 -3.01 12.31 10.29
C LEU A 195 -3.05 13.08 8.96
N MET A 196 -3.40 12.40 7.85
CA MET A 196 -3.55 13.05 6.54
C MET A 196 -4.68 14.08 6.54
N ASN A 197 -5.82 13.74 7.10
CA ASN A 197 -6.97 14.66 7.20
C ASN A 197 -6.62 15.91 8.02
N LYS A 198 -5.88 15.75 9.12
CA LYS A 198 -5.37 16.87 9.93
C LYS A 198 -4.41 17.77 9.14
N ALA A 199 -3.59 17.17 8.28
CA ALA A 199 -2.67 17.89 7.41
C ALA A 199 -3.36 18.51 6.17
N GLY A 200 -4.64 18.21 5.92
CA GLY A 200 -5.35 18.66 4.72
C GLY A 200 -4.86 17.96 3.42
N ILE A 201 -4.27 16.77 3.55
CA ILE A 201 -3.70 16.01 2.44
C ILE A 201 -4.65 14.86 2.08
N PRO A 202 -5.26 14.86 0.89
CA PRO A 202 -6.16 13.79 0.45
C PRO A 202 -5.42 12.46 0.27
N VAL A 203 -6.17 11.35 0.45
CA VAL A 203 -5.66 10.00 0.45
C VAL A 203 -6.01 9.28 -0.84
N TRP A 204 -4.99 8.74 -1.50
CA TRP A 204 -5.07 7.67 -2.49
C TRP A 204 -4.88 6.34 -1.78
N VAL A 205 -5.73 5.37 -2.06
CA VAL A 205 -5.66 4.06 -1.42
C VAL A 205 -4.88 3.09 -2.28
N MET A 206 -3.90 2.41 -1.69
CA MET A 206 -3.29 1.20 -2.25
C MET A 206 -3.69 -0.02 -1.41
N GLU A 207 -3.58 -1.22 -1.99
CA GLU A 207 -3.95 -2.49 -1.36
C GLU A 207 -5.42 -2.57 -0.86
N PRO A 208 -6.41 -2.10 -1.65
CA PRO A 208 -7.81 -2.11 -1.23
C PRO A 208 -8.35 -3.52 -0.91
N LEU A 209 -7.82 -4.52 -1.60
CA LEU A 209 -8.15 -5.95 -1.42
C LEU A 209 -6.98 -6.76 -0.82
N ARG A 210 -5.95 -6.08 -0.36
CA ARG A 210 -4.77 -6.69 0.28
C ARG A 210 -4.22 -7.89 -0.49
N GLY A 211 -3.79 -7.64 -1.71
CA GLY A 211 -3.25 -8.67 -2.59
C GLY A 211 -4.27 -9.73 -3.04
N GLY A 212 -5.57 -9.45 -2.89
CA GLY A 212 -6.66 -10.40 -3.19
C GLY A 212 -7.16 -11.18 -1.99
N LYS A 213 -6.54 -11.05 -0.80
CA LYS A 213 -6.99 -11.70 0.43
C LYS A 213 -8.43 -11.33 0.78
N LEU A 214 -8.80 -10.06 0.62
CA LEU A 214 -10.13 -9.54 0.91
C LEU A 214 -11.13 -9.71 -0.24
N ALA A 215 -10.76 -10.48 -1.27
CA ALA A 215 -11.69 -10.86 -2.34
C ALA A 215 -12.57 -12.07 -1.96
N GLN A 216 -12.32 -12.67 -0.80
CA GLN A 216 -13.08 -13.79 -0.26
C GLN A 216 -13.40 -13.52 1.22
N ALA A 217 -14.54 -14.02 1.67
CA ALA A 217 -14.95 -13.99 3.06
C ALA A 217 -15.48 -15.36 3.47
N SER A 218 -15.39 -15.69 4.74
CA SER A 218 -15.88 -16.96 5.30
C SER A 218 -16.52 -16.73 6.67
N GLY A 219 -17.16 -17.77 7.21
CA GLY A 219 -17.67 -17.76 8.57
C GLY A 219 -18.64 -16.61 8.89
N GLU A 220 -18.44 -15.98 10.03
CA GLU A 220 -19.30 -14.90 10.54
C GLU A 220 -19.21 -13.62 9.69
N LEU A 221 -18.04 -13.33 9.13
CA LEU A 221 -17.84 -12.19 8.23
C LEU A 221 -18.68 -12.34 6.96
N ALA A 222 -18.64 -13.51 6.32
CA ALA A 222 -19.44 -13.79 5.12
C ALA A 222 -20.94 -13.73 5.41
N ALA A 223 -21.37 -14.31 6.55
CA ALA A 223 -22.78 -14.28 6.97
C ALA A 223 -23.28 -12.84 7.23
N PHE A 224 -22.44 -12.00 7.83
CA PHE A 224 -22.76 -10.60 8.04
C PHE A 224 -22.91 -9.85 6.71
N MET A 225 -21.92 -9.97 5.81
CA MET A 225 -21.96 -9.35 4.49
C MET A 225 -23.23 -9.75 3.72
N GLN A 226 -23.54 -11.04 3.69
CA GLN A 226 -24.72 -11.57 2.99
C GLN A 226 -26.03 -11.08 3.62
N SER A 227 -26.07 -10.91 4.94
CA SER A 227 -27.28 -10.43 5.64
C SER A 227 -27.52 -8.95 5.43
N ALA A 228 -26.46 -8.13 5.44
CA ALA A 228 -26.58 -6.68 5.38
C ALA A 228 -26.77 -6.18 3.92
N ARG A 229 -26.02 -6.74 2.97
CA ARG A 229 -26.10 -6.40 1.52
C ARG A 229 -26.05 -7.67 0.67
N PRO A 230 -27.19 -8.36 0.48
CA PRO A 230 -27.23 -9.66 -0.21
C PRO A 230 -26.71 -9.65 -1.66
N GLU A 231 -26.85 -8.51 -2.34
CA GLU A 231 -26.46 -8.36 -3.75
C GLU A 231 -25.04 -7.80 -3.91
N GLU A 232 -24.38 -7.38 -2.81
CA GLU A 232 -23.03 -6.84 -2.90
C GLU A 232 -21.99 -7.96 -2.91
N THR A 233 -20.97 -7.81 -3.78
CA THR A 233 -19.87 -8.76 -3.85
C THR A 233 -18.89 -8.57 -2.69
N VAL A 234 -18.14 -9.60 -2.32
CA VAL A 234 -17.11 -9.49 -1.27
C VAL A 234 -16.06 -8.40 -1.60
N PRO A 235 -15.52 -8.32 -2.84
CA PRO A 235 -14.69 -7.18 -3.23
C PRO A 235 -15.43 -5.84 -3.14
N GLY A 236 -16.71 -5.82 -3.49
CA GLY A 236 -17.58 -4.64 -3.39
C GLY A 236 -17.60 -4.07 -1.98
N TRP A 237 -17.74 -4.92 -0.95
CA TRP A 237 -17.68 -4.50 0.46
C TRP A 237 -16.40 -3.74 0.81
N ALA A 238 -15.25 -4.17 0.28
CA ALA A 238 -13.98 -3.48 0.51
C ALA A 238 -13.98 -2.08 -0.14
N PHE A 239 -14.54 -1.95 -1.34
CA PHE A 239 -14.66 -0.65 -2.01
C PHE A 239 -15.69 0.25 -1.33
N ARG A 240 -16.84 -0.29 -0.87
CA ARG A 240 -17.84 0.48 -0.10
C ARG A 240 -17.28 0.98 1.23
N PHE A 241 -16.46 0.16 1.92
CA PHE A 241 -15.70 0.59 3.08
C PHE A 241 -14.84 1.82 2.76
N LEU A 242 -14.08 1.78 1.67
CA LEU A 242 -13.22 2.88 1.27
C LEU A 242 -13.99 4.13 0.83
N GLN A 243 -15.17 3.98 0.24
CA GLN A 243 -16.08 5.09 -0.04
C GLN A 243 -16.61 5.77 1.24
N SER A 244 -16.59 5.05 2.37
CA SER A 244 -17.05 5.55 3.68
C SER A 244 -15.98 6.32 4.45
N VAL A 245 -14.69 6.19 4.08
CA VAL A 245 -13.58 6.79 4.83
C VAL A 245 -13.37 8.24 4.40
N PRO A 246 -13.54 9.22 5.32
CA PRO A 246 -13.31 10.62 5.00
C PRO A 246 -11.88 10.89 4.54
N GLY A 247 -11.72 11.71 3.51
CA GLY A 247 -10.41 12.07 2.95
C GLY A 247 -9.90 11.12 1.86
N VAL A 248 -10.55 9.97 1.65
CA VAL A 248 -10.25 9.11 0.51
C VAL A 248 -10.81 9.73 -0.78
N THR A 249 -9.93 10.03 -1.70
CA THR A 249 -10.28 10.60 -3.02
C THR A 249 -10.24 9.54 -4.11
N MET A 250 -9.26 8.62 -4.07
CA MET A 250 -9.06 7.62 -5.10
C MET A 250 -8.68 6.27 -4.51
N VAL A 251 -9.10 5.20 -5.18
CA VAL A 251 -8.72 3.83 -4.84
C VAL A 251 -7.98 3.21 -6.03
N LEU A 252 -6.72 2.85 -5.81
CA LEU A 252 -5.89 2.17 -6.80
C LEU A 252 -6.05 0.67 -6.62
N SER A 253 -6.63 0.02 -7.62
CA SER A 253 -6.78 -1.43 -7.63
C SER A 253 -5.87 -2.07 -8.67
N GLY A 254 -5.05 -3.03 -8.24
CA GLY A 254 -4.34 -3.94 -9.14
C GLY A 254 -5.29 -5.06 -9.55
N MET A 255 -5.59 -5.14 -10.84
CA MET A 255 -6.47 -6.14 -11.43
C MET A 255 -5.65 -6.97 -12.42
N SER A 256 -5.69 -8.30 -12.28
CA SER A 256 -4.85 -9.20 -13.06
C SER A 256 -5.59 -9.86 -14.23
N ASN A 257 -6.87 -9.55 -14.40
CA ASN A 257 -7.68 -10.04 -15.51
C ASN A 257 -8.89 -9.14 -15.78
N MET A 258 -9.51 -9.34 -16.93
CA MET A 258 -10.63 -8.55 -17.40
C MET A 258 -11.89 -8.69 -16.53
N GLU A 259 -12.10 -9.84 -15.90
CA GLU A 259 -13.25 -10.08 -15.01
C GLU A 259 -13.18 -9.18 -13.77
N GLN A 260 -12.03 -9.14 -13.11
CA GLN A 260 -11.78 -8.26 -11.96
C GLN A 260 -11.96 -6.78 -12.34
N LEU A 261 -11.44 -6.39 -13.51
CA LEU A 261 -11.55 -5.01 -14.00
C LEU A 261 -13.02 -4.61 -14.21
N LYS A 262 -13.79 -5.46 -14.87
CA LYS A 262 -15.23 -5.21 -15.12
C LYS A 262 -16.01 -5.14 -13.81
N ALA A 263 -15.78 -6.07 -12.89
CA ALA A 263 -16.46 -6.09 -11.60
C ALA A 263 -16.16 -4.84 -10.76
N ASN A 264 -14.88 -4.42 -10.70
CA ASN A 264 -14.50 -3.23 -9.95
C ASN A 264 -15.05 -1.94 -10.57
N ILE A 265 -15.08 -1.83 -11.90
CA ILE A 265 -15.70 -0.70 -12.60
C ILE A 265 -17.21 -0.65 -12.28
N ALA A 266 -17.90 -1.79 -12.31
CA ALA A 266 -19.32 -1.86 -11.97
C ALA A 266 -19.58 -1.38 -10.53
N THR A 267 -18.75 -1.77 -9.57
CA THR A 267 -18.84 -1.26 -8.18
C THR A 267 -18.72 0.27 -8.12
N TYR A 268 -17.87 0.87 -8.96
CA TYR A 268 -17.66 2.32 -9.02
C TYR A 268 -18.61 3.06 -9.98
N GLU A 269 -19.65 2.40 -10.50
CA GLU A 269 -20.76 3.11 -11.17
C GLU A 269 -21.59 3.93 -10.18
N THR A 270 -21.63 3.49 -8.92
CA THR A 270 -22.37 4.15 -7.82
C THR A 270 -21.46 4.47 -6.65
N ASP A 271 -21.81 5.55 -5.92
CA ASP A 271 -21.18 5.92 -4.65
C ASP A 271 -22.13 5.50 -3.53
N GLU A 272 -21.87 4.35 -2.96
CA GLU A 272 -22.74 3.73 -1.95
C GLU A 272 -21.92 3.35 -0.70
N PRO A 273 -21.47 4.35 0.09
CA PRO A 273 -20.71 4.09 1.30
C PRO A 273 -21.46 3.19 2.27
N LEU A 274 -20.75 2.51 3.14
CA LEU A 274 -21.34 1.76 4.25
C LEU A 274 -22.04 2.71 5.21
N VAL A 275 -23.20 2.33 5.71
CA VAL A 275 -24.05 3.18 6.57
C VAL A 275 -24.41 2.47 7.87
N GLY A 276 -24.62 3.24 8.94
CA GLY A 276 -25.00 2.71 10.25
C GLY A 276 -24.00 1.67 10.76
N ASP A 277 -24.51 0.51 11.17
CA ASP A 277 -23.70 -0.57 11.76
C ASP A 277 -22.88 -1.39 10.73
N GLU A 278 -22.96 -1.04 9.45
CA GLU A 278 -22.23 -1.80 8.40
C GLU A 278 -20.72 -1.61 8.49
N PHE A 279 -20.27 -0.37 8.76
CA PHE A 279 -18.84 -0.05 8.85
C PHE A 279 -18.22 -0.70 10.10
N GLU A 280 -18.79 -0.40 11.27
CA GLU A 280 -18.31 -0.94 12.55
C GLU A 280 -18.43 -2.47 12.57
N GLY A 281 -19.55 -3.01 12.11
CA GLY A 281 -19.79 -4.44 12.06
C GLY A 281 -18.85 -5.21 11.15
N LEU A 282 -18.41 -4.59 10.02
CA LEU A 282 -17.39 -5.15 9.13
C LEU A 282 -16.03 -5.19 9.81
N VAL A 283 -15.61 -4.06 10.40
CA VAL A 283 -14.31 -3.92 11.06
C VAL A 283 -14.19 -4.84 12.27
N GLU A 284 -15.20 -4.87 13.15
CA GLU A 284 -15.21 -5.73 14.34
C GLU A 284 -15.02 -7.22 14.00
N ARG A 285 -15.74 -7.71 12.99
CA ARG A 285 -15.60 -9.11 12.56
C ARG A 285 -14.25 -9.41 11.95
N MET A 286 -13.72 -8.47 11.18
CA MET A 286 -12.37 -8.63 10.61
C MET A 286 -11.30 -8.62 11.71
N ASP A 287 -11.43 -7.76 12.72
CA ASP A 287 -10.55 -7.74 13.90
C ASP A 287 -10.58 -9.07 14.66
N GLU A 288 -11.79 -9.65 14.82
CA GLU A 288 -11.95 -10.97 15.44
C GLU A 288 -11.27 -12.08 14.63
N GLU A 289 -11.43 -12.09 13.30
CA GLU A 289 -10.76 -13.06 12.44
C GLU A 289 -9.23 -12.91 12.50
N THR A 290 -8.75 -11.68 12.44
CA THR A 290 -7.31 -11.37 12.54
C THR A 290 -6.75 -11.81 13.89
N ARG A 291 -7.47 -11.58 14.99
CA ARG A 291 -7.07 -11.99 16.34
C ARG A 291 -7.06 -13.50 16.51
N LYS A 292 -8.03 -14.21 15.92
CA LYS A 292 -8.09 -15.70 15.94
C LYS A 292 -6.95 -16.31 15.14
N ALA A 293 -6.48 -15.67 14.08
CA ALA A 293 -5.39 -16.14 13.23
C ALA A 293 -3.99 -15.93 13.82
N GLY A 294 -3.84 -15.01 14.79
CA GLY A 294 -2.56 -14.60 15.35
C GLY A 294 -2.30 -15.10 16.76
N LEU A 295 -1.10 -14.80 17.27
CA LEU A 295 -0.76 -14.98 18.67
C LEU A 295 -1.37 -13.86 19.52
N PRO A 296 -1.93 -14.15 20.71
CA PRO A 296 -2.70 -13.20 21.51
C PRO A 296 -1.82 -12.25 22.30
N CYS A 297 -0.85 -11.57 21.66
CA CYS A 297 0.02 -10.60 22.31
C CYS A 297 -0.74 -9.32 22.64
N THR A 298 -0.67 -8.89 23.90
CA THR A 298 -1.29 -7.64 24.39
C THR A 298 -0.32 -6.47 24.47
N ALA A 299 0.90 -6.62 23.93
CA ALA A 299 1.96 -5.62 23.97
C ALA A 299 2.26 -5.06 25.39
N CYS A 300 2.15 -5.90 26.44
CA CYS A 300 2.40 -5.50 27.81
C CYS A 300 3.88 -5.30 28.15
N HIS A 301 4.80 -5.64 27.25
CA HIS A 301 6.26 -5.48 27.32
C HIS A 301 7.00 -6.23 28.46
N TYR A 302 6.33 -7.05 29.27
CA TYR A 302 7.02 -7.83 30.33
C TYR A 302 8.15 -8.69 29.78
N CYS A 303 7.98 -9.27 28.59
CA CYS A 303 8.97 -10.12 27.92
C CYS A 303 10.25 -9.37 27.52
N THR A 304 10.17 -8.06 27.24
CA THR A 304 11.27 -7.26 26.69
C THR A 304 12.44 -7.15 27.70
N SER A 305 12.15 -6.88 28.98
CA SER A 305 13.14 -6.77 30.01
C SER A 305 13.79 -8.12 30.38
N HIS A 306 13.19 -9.24 30.02
CA HIS A 306 13.68 -10.60 30.25
C HIS A 306 14.41 -11.20 29.04
N CYS A 307 14.59 -10.42 27.96
CA CYS A 307 15.34 -10.86 26.81
C CYS A 307 16.83 -10.45 26.92
N PRO A 308 17.77 -11.40 27.04
CA PRO A 308 19.20 -11.06 27.16
C PRO A 308 19.77 -10.46 25.88
N LYS A 309 19.07 -10.61 24.75
CA LYS A 309 19.40 -9.97 23.45
C LYS A 309 18.68 -8.63 23.27
N GLY A 310 17.80 -8.24 24.18
CA GLY A 310 17.02 -7.01 24.09
C GLY A 310 16.17 -6.94 22.81
N LEU A 311 15.61 -8.07 22.38
CA LEU A 311 14.76 -8.11 21.19
C LEU A 311 13.45 -7.34 21.44
N PRO A 312 12.93 -6.63 20.44
CA PRO A 312 11.63 -5.94 20.52
C PRO A 312 10.49 -6.97 20.33
N ILE A 313 10.32 -7.85 21.34
CA ILE A 313 9.46 -9.03 21.23
C ILE A 313 8.02 -8.71 20.83
N PRO A 314 7.32 -7.71 21.43
CA PRO A 314 5.95 -7.40 21.03
C PRO A 314 5.84 -6.97 19.56
N GLU A 315 6.80 -6.18 19.08
CA GLU A 315 6.87 -5.75 17.68
C GLU A 315 7.09 -6.95 16.74
N LEU A 316 8.00 -7.84 17.07
CA LEU A 316 8.27 -9.06 16.32
C LEU A 316 7.06 -10.01 16.29
N ILE A 317 6.29 -10.09 17.39
CA ILE A 317 5.02 -10.84 17.42
C ILE A 317 3.98 -10.18 16.50
N SER A 318 3.90 -8.86 16.51
CA SER A 318 2.99 -8.12 15.62
C SER A 318 3.29 -8.39 14.14
N LEU A 319 4.57 -8.33 13.75
CA LEU A 319 5.01 -8.63 12.39
C LEU A 319 4.82 -10.11 12.00
N TYR A 320 5.04 -11.02 12.95
CA TYR A 320 4.73 -12.45 12.74
C TYR A 320 3.23 -12.66 12.50
N ASN A 321 2.39 -12.06 13.33
CA ASN A 321 0.94 -12.12 13.17
C ASN A 321 0.51 -11.53 11.83
N GLU A 322 1.11 -10.42 11.42
CA GLU A 322 0.90 -9.78 10.13
C GLU A 322 1.23 -10.75 9.00
N HIS A 323 2.42 -11.33 9.02
CA HIS A 323 2.87 -12.26 7.98
C HIS A 323 1.99 -13.50 7.88
N LYS A 324 1.59 -14.08 9.02
CA LYS A 324 0.65 -15.22 9.05
C LYS A 324 -0.75 -14.86 8.59
N ALA A 325 -1.30 -13.76 9.09
CA ALA A 325 -2.64 -13.32 8.74
C ALA A 325 -2.77 -13.00 7.25
N THR A 326 -1.70 -12.57 6.60
CA THR A 326 -1.67 -12.24 5.18
C THR A 326 -1.29 -13.38 4.25
N GLY A 327 -0.85 -14.52 4.81
CA GLY A 327 -0.35 -15.65 4.03
C GLY A 327 1.03 -15.39 3.41
N GLY A 328 1.80 -14.49 4.02
CA GLY A 328 3.07 -13.99 3.52
C GLY A 328 2.94 -12.57 2.92
N GLY A 329 4.02 -12.04 2.39
CA GLY A 329 4.03 -10.71 1.78
C GLY A 329 5.31 -9.95 2.13
N PHE A 330 5.44 -8.73 1.62
CA PHE A 330 6.67 -7.95 1.74
C PHE A 330 6.75 -7.11 3.03
N ILE A 331 5.65 -6.83 3.72
CA ILE A 331 5.60 -5.89 4.85
C ILE A 331 6.45 -6.36 6.02
N ALA A 332 6.24 -7.60 6.49
CA ALA A 332 7.02 -8.13 7.60
C ALA A 332 8.51 -8.30 7.27
N PRO A 333 8.92 -8.90 6.11
CA PRO A 333 10.31 -8.92 5.70
C PRO A 333 10.95 -7.53 5.58
N MET A 334 10.24 -6.55 5.02
CA MET A 334 10.69 -5.17 4.89
C MET A 334 10.93 -4.52 6.26
N ALA A 335 9.96 -4.65 7.17
CA ALA A 335 10.04 -4.08 8.51
C ALA A 335 11.18 -4.73 9.32
N VAL A 336 11.31 -6.06 9.29
CA VAL A 336 12.43 -6.76 9.94
C VAL A 336 13.77 -6.39 9.29
N GLY A 337 13.82 -6.25 7.97
CA GLY A 337 15.00 -5.83 7.23
C GLY A 337 15.52 -4.45 7.63
N SER A 338 14.61 -3.52 7.99
CA SER A 338 14.97 -2.17 8.49
C SER A 338 15.41 -2.14 9.97
N MET A 339 15.20 -3.22 10.72
CA MET A 339 15.70 -3.30 12.10
C MET A 339 17.21 -3.50 12.13
N PRO A 340 17.91 -2.97 13.16
CA PRO A 340 19.31 -3.34 13.44
C PRO A 340 19.47 -4.86 13.44
N GLU A 341 20.54 -5.37 12.87
CA GLU A 341 20.73 -6.82 12.68
C GLU A 341 20.57 -7.59 13.98
N GLU A 342 21.13 -7.06 15.10
CA GLU A 342 21.05 -7.65 16.44
C GLU A 342 19.64 -7.65 17.06
N LYS A 343 18.68 -6.94 16.45
CA LYS A 343 17.27 -6.87 16.90
C LYS A 343 16.32 -7.80 16.10
N ARG A 344 16.83 -8.44 15.07
CA ARG A 344 16.04 -9.34 14.21
C ARG A 344 15.72 -10.67 14.91
N PRO A 345 14.63 -11.37 14.51
CA PRO A 345 14.17 -12.59 15.18
C PRO A 345 15.22 -13.71 15.15
N ALA A 346 16.09 -13.77 14.15
CA ALA A 346 17.20 -14.73 14.04
C ALA A 346 18.19 -14.67 15.21
N ASN A 347 18.24 -13.56 15.95
CA ASN A 347 19.10 -13.42 17.15
C ASN A 347 18.50 -14.01 18.43
N CYS A 348 17.32 -14.64 18.36
CA CYS A 348 16.74 -15.33 19.50
C CYS A 348 17.57 -16.58 19.84
N ILE A 349 18.10 -16.62 21.07
CA ILE A 349 18.92 -17.73 21.56
C ILE A 349 18.10 -18.87 22.19
N GLY A 350 16.78 -18.79 22.16
CA GLY A 350 15.88 -19.81 22.69
C GLY A 350 15.92 -19.99 24.22
N CYS A 351 16.36 -18.99 24.97
CA CYS A 351 16.52 -19.08 26.44
C CYS A 351 15.19 -19.16 27.23
N ARG A 352 14.07 -18.81 26.60
CA ARG A 352 12.69 -18.86 27.14
C ARG A 352 12.44 -17.97 28.38
N GLY A 353 13.33 -17.09 28.75
CA GLY A 353 13.12 -16.17 29.87
C GLY A 353 11.89 -15.28 29.66
N CYS A 354 11.65 -14.85 28.45
CA CYS A 354 10.47 -14.04 28.06
C CYS A 354 9.13 -14.81 28.15
N GLU A 355 9.14 -16.14 27.98
CA GLU A 355 7.94 -16.98 28.06
C GLU A 355 7.44 -17.15 29.49
N GLN A 356 8.37 -17.20 30.48
CA GLN A 356 8.04 -17.37 31.89
C GLN A 356 7.25 -16.20 32.46
N VAL A 357 7.39 -15.00 31.86
CA VAL A 357 6.72 -13.79 32.33
C VAL A 357 5.58 -13.35 31.39
N CYS A 358 5.31 -14.11 30.33
CA CYS A 358 4.23 -13.79 29.40
C CYS A 358 2.87 -14.17 29.98
N PRO A 359 1.97 -13.19 30.25
CA PRO A 359 0.64 -13.49 30.80
C PRO A 359 -0.22 -14.33 29.84
N GLN A 360 0.08 -14.27 28.55
CA GLN A 360 -0.62 -14.99 27.48
C GLN A 360 0.02 -16.35 27.18
N GLN A 361 1.09 -16.73 27.90
CA GLN A 361 1.79 -18.02 27.73
C GLN A 361 2.25 -18.31 26.29
N ILE A 362 2.60 -17.25 25.54
CA ILE A 362 3.06 -17.36 24.16
C ILE A 362 4.41 -18.07 24.13
N LYS A 363 4.55 -19.05 23.23
CA LYS A 363 5.81 -19.76 22.95
C LYS A 363 6.73 -18.89 22.07
N ILE A 364 7.29 -17.85 22.69
CA ILE A 364 8.01 -16.77 21.99
C ILE A 364 9.23 -17.29 21.25
N SER A 365 10.01 -18.21 21.84
CA SER A 365 11.20 -18.77 21.19
C SER A 365 10.88 -19.61 19.97
N GLU A 366 9.77 -20.37 20.01
CA GLU A 366 9.28 -21.16 18.87
C GLU A 366 8.79 -20.23 17.76
N MET A 367 8.03 -19.18 18.13
CA MET A 367 7.60 -18.16 17.18
C MET A 367 8.77 -17.44 16.50
N MET A 368 9.83 -17.06 17.24
CA MET A 368 11.01 -16.42 16.65
C MET A 368 11.69 -17.31 15.59
N ALA A 369 11.82 -18.63 15.90
CA ALA A 369 12.40 -19.59 14.96
C ALA A 369 11.51 -19.76 13.70
N ASP A 370 10.20 -19.90 13.90
CA ASP A 370 9.22 -20.00 12.81
C ASP A 370 9.24 -18.73 11.93
N PHE A 371 9.21 -17.56 12.55
CA PHE A 371 9.26 -16.28 11.85
C PHE A 371 10.53 -16.11 11.01
N THR A 372 11.70 -16.41 11.59
CA THR A 372 12.97 -16.39 10.87
C THR A 372 12.93 -17.26 9.62
N SER A 373 12.38 -18.49 9.75
CA SER A 373 12.22 -19.40 8.62
C SER A 373 11.25 -18.88 7.55
N MET A 374 10.13 -18.30 7.97
CA MET A 374 9.07 -17.79 7.07
C MET A 374 9.55 -16.63 6.19
N ILE A 375 10.40 -15.75 6.74
CA ILE A 375 10.91 -14.56 6.02
C ILE A 375 12.27 -14.79 5.36
N GLY A 376 12.82 -16.01 5.42
CA GLY A 376 14.05 -16.39 4.73
C GLY A 376 15.33 -15.76 5.28
N MET A 377 15.38 -15.50 6.60
CA MET A 377 16.54 -14.90 7.30
C MET A 377 17.32 -15.90 8.12
#